data_c3e330cabf82eaf5417eca08452f1f4b
#
_entry.id   c3e330cabf82eaf5417eca08452f1f4b
#
_cell.length_a   1.000
_cell.length_b   1.000
_cell.length_c   1.000
_cell.angle_alpha   90.00
_cell.angle_beta   90.00
_cell.angle_gamma   90.00
#
_symmetry.space_group_name_H-M   'P 1'
#
loop_
_entity.id
_entity.type
_entity.pdbx_description
1 polymer ?
#
loop_
_entity_poly.entity_id
_entity_poly.type
_entity_poly.pdbx_seq_one_letter_code
_entity_poly.pdbx_strand_id
1 'polypeptide(L)'
;DFISDPELLIYINEVGHRIADASNHPEQSFNFYLIKDSNINAFAVPGGHIAVHTGLILEAENEDQFASVLAHEVAHVTQHHIARGIEKSKGSTLKTLATVIAAAALGGQAAQAALVYTSASAIEKRLRYGREFEREADAIGIRSLYAAGYSPDEMPGFFRTLQRWSRIKESGAPEFLRSHPLTVSRISESAARTENYPDVPLADQTNFKYIKAKLRAMYAENIPAELALIESEIADTEDAAPADLRFSYALILMRANKYDQARSEIADLLYQFPEHVGYKLAQSDIELEAQQYDLGIAQLAAVRQNLPEQWSHYEQTVDLYYSNALVLTERF
;
A
#
# COMPACT_ATOMS: atom_id res chain seq x y z
N ASP A 1 -0.79 -5.06 -13.24
CA ASP A 1 -0.97 -3.66 -13.70
C ASP A 1 -0.64 -2.69 -12.57
N PHE A 2 -0.01 -1.54 -12.91
CA PHE A 2 0.19 -0.45 -11.95
C PHE A 2 -1.14 0.20 -11.59
N ILE A 3 -1.28 0.58 -10.33
CA ILE A 3 -2.40 1.38 -9.85
C ILE A 3 -2.05 2.85 -10.02
N SER A 4 -3.01 3.61 -10.53
CA SER A 4 -2.90 5.07 -10.71
C SER A 4 -3.88 5.85 -9.84
N ASP A 5 -4.57 5.18 -8.91
CA ASP A 5 -5.45 5.86 -7.95
C ASP A 5 -4.61 6.80 -7.07
N PRO A 6 -4.89 8.12 -7.07
CA PRO A 6 -4.01 9.09 -6.44
C PRO A 6 -4.01 8.98 -4.90
N GLU A 7 -5.12 8.58 -4.27
CA GLU A 7 -5.17 8.42 -2.82
C GLU A 7 -4.32 7.23 -2.36
N LEU A 8 -4.38 6.12 -3.10
CA LEU A 8 -3.55 4.95 -2.83
C LEU A 8 -2.06 5.27 -3.02
N LEU A 9 -1.72 6.08 -4.05
CA LEU A 9 -0.34 6.48 -4.30
C LEU A 9 0.18 7.45 -3.24
N ILE A 10 -0.62 8.42 -2.79
CA ILE A 10 -0.27 9.30 -1.67
C ILE A 10 0.06 8.44 -0.46
N TYR A 11 -0.85 7.54 -0.08
CA TYR A 11 -0.70 6.72 1.11
C TYR A 11 0.60 5.90 1.12
N ILE A 12 0.87 5.13 0.06
CA ILE A 12 2.10 4.31 0.02
C ILE A 12 3.37 5.15 0.02
N ASN A 13 3.33 6.35 -0.60
CA ASN A 13 4.46 7.27 -0.60
C ASN A 13 4.67 7.91 0.78
N GLU A 14 3.61 8.28 1.49
CA GLU A 14 3.72 8.81 2.86
C GLU A 14 4.36 7.80 3.81
N VAL A 15 3.84 6.56 3.86
CA VAL A 15 4.43 5.51 4.69
C VAL A 15 5.85 5.19 4.24
N GLY A 16 6.07 5.06 2.92
CA GLY A 16 7.36 4.72 2.36
C GLY A 16 8.43 5.78 2.62
N HIS A 17 8.13 7.06 2.40
CA HIS A 17 9.06 8.15 2.65
C HIS A 17 9.32 8.33 4.15
N ARG A 18 8.31 8.21 5.00
CA ARG A 18 8.51 8.23 6.46
C ARG A 18 9.52 7.18 6.92
N ILE A 19 9.52 5.98 6.32
CA ILE A 19 10.53 4.94 6.59
C ILE A 19 11.88 5.29 5.96
N ALA A 20 11.89 5.77 4.72
CA ALA A 20 13.12 6.13 4.00
C ALA A 20 13.89 7.25 4.70
N ASP A 21 13.19 8.30 5.13
CA ASP A 21 13.77 9.46 5.85
C ASP A 21 14.31 9.06 7.23
N ALA A 22 13.72 8.05 7.86
CA ALA A 22 14.19 7.47 9.12
C ALA A 22 15.28 6.40 8.94
N SER A 23 15.67 6.09 7.71
CA SER A 23 16.70 5.10 7.42
C SER A 23 18.12 5.64 7.69
N ASN A 24 19.11 4.77 7.60
CA ASN A 24 20.51 5.16 7.73
C ASN A 24 21.07 5.89 6.47
N HIS A 25 20.29 6.06 5.42
CA HIS A 25 20.61 6.77 4.19
C HIS A 25 19.45 7.66 3.73
N PRO A 26 19.07 8.69 4.52
CA PRO A 26 17.91 9.55 4.20
C PRO A 26 18.13 10.40 2.93
N GLU A 27 19.38 10.55 2.48
CA GLU A 27 19.75 11.27 1.26
C GLU A 27 19.41 10.48 -0.03
N GLN A 28 19.12 9.20 0.08
CA GLN A 28 18.80 8.36 -1.06
C GLN A 28 17.36 8.58 -1.52
N SER A 29 17.18 8.78 -2.82
CA SER A 29 15.84 8.91 -3.41
C SER A 29 15.14 7.57 -3.47
N PHE A 30 13.86 7.56 -3.10
CA PHE A 30 12.96 6.41 -3.20
C PHE A 30 11.73 6.75 -4.02
N ASN A 31 11.18 5.75 -4.70
CA ASN A 31 9.92 5.82 -5.43
C ASN A 31 9.10 4.57 -5.11
N PHE A 32 7.89 4.75 -4.63
CA PHE A 32 7.00 3.66 -4.26
C PHE A 32 5.91 3.48 -5.31
N TYR A 33 5.66 2.24 -5.71
CA TYR A 33 4.69 1.87 -6.74
C TYR A 33 3.72 0.83 -6.17
N LEU A 34 2.45 0.94 -6.55
CA LEU A 34 1.44 -0.03 -6.18
C LEU A 34 1.03 -0.87 -7.41
N ILE A 35 1.04 -2.18 -7.24
CA ILE A 35 0.71 -3.15 -8.28
C ILE A 35 -0.58 -3.87 -7.89
N LYS A 36 -1.53 -3.94 -8.83
CA LYS A 36 -2.73 -4.75 -8.68
C LYS A 36 -2.37 -6.23 -8.74
N ASP A 37 -2.21 -6.84 -7.59
CA ASP A 37 -1.98 -8.28 -7.43
C ASP A 37 -2.43 -8.71 -6.04
N SER A 38 -3.20 -9.77 -5.95
CA SER A 38 -3.73 -10.31 -4.68
C SER A 38 -2.70 -11.13 -3.88
N ASN A 39 -1.53 -11.42 -4.46
CA ASN A 39 -0.46 -12.08 -3.72
C ASN A 39 0.19 -11.12 -2.73
N ILE A 40 0.60 -11.65 -1.58
CA ILE A 40 1.43 -10.89 -0.64
C ILE A 40 2.82 -10.76 -1.24
N ASN A 41 3.22 -9.56 -1.63
CA ASN A 41 4.54 -9.29 -2.15
C ASN A 41 4.93 -7.80 -2.03
N ALA A 42 6.23 -7.56 -1.85
CA ALA A 42 6.89 -6.29 -2.10
C ALA A 42 8.32 -6.61 -2.53
N PHE A 43 8.91 -5.74 -3.35
CA PHE A 43 10.29 -5.94 -3.80
C PHE A 43 10.95 -4.62 -4.17
N ALA A 44 12.23 -4.54 -3.87
CA ALA A 44 13.09 -3.45 -4.29
C ALA A 44 13.81 -3.76 -5.60
N VAL A 45 14.01 -2.73 -6.43
CA VAL A 45 14.90 -2.80 -7.60
C VAL A 45 15.93 -1.68 -7.54
N PRO A 46 17.06 -1.80 -8.23
CA PRO A 46 18.09 -0.78 -8.21
C PRO A 46 17.58 0.61 -8.58
N GLY A 47 18.11 1.64 -7.93
CA GLY A 47 17.71 3.02 -8.13
C GLY A 47 16.70 3.54 -7.10
N GLY A 48 16.42 2.76 -6.03
CA GLY A 48 15.50 3.18 -4.97
C GLY A 48 14.01 2.99 -5.32
N HIS A 49 13.71 2.15 -6.31
CA HIS A 49 12.34 1.84 -6.69
C HIS A 49 11.84 0.63 -5.87
N ILE A 50 10.72 0.79 -5.19
CA ILE A 50 10.07 -0.25 -4.39
C ILE A 50 8.64 -0.44 -4.91
N ALA A 51 8.31 -1.67 -5.30
CA ALA A 51 6.98 -2.03 -5.74
C ALA A 51 6.27 -2.87 -4.65
N VAL A 52 5.00 -2.58 -4.44
CA VAL A 52 4.14 -3.20 -3.44
C VAL A 52 2.94 -3.80 -4.13
N HIS A 53 2.59 -5.04 -3.82
CA HIS A 53 1.33 -5.65 -4.26
C HIS A 53 0.18 -5.25 -3.33
N THR A 54 -1.01 -5.04 -3.89
CA THR A 54 -2.21 -4.75 -3.10
C THR A 54 -2.54 -5.83 -2.07
N GLY A 55 -2.22 -7.09 -2.38
CA GLY A 55 -2.39 -8.20 -1.44
C GLY A 55 -1.60 -8.02 -0.14
N LEU A 56 -0.45 -7.33 -0.16
CA LEU A 56 0.29 -7.02 1.05
C LEU A 56 -0.52 -6.11 1.99
N ILE A 57 -1.12 -5.03 1.46
CA ILE A 57 -1.93 -4.10 2.25
C ILE A 57 -3.18 -4.81 2.79
N LEU A 58 -3.83 -5.60 1.94
CA LEU A 58 -5.05 -6.33 2.31
C LEU A 58 -4.83 -7.38 3.40
N GLU A 59 -3.67 -8.02 3.44
CA GLU A 59 -3.36 -9.10 4.38
C GLU A 59 -2.62 -8.62 5.65
N ALA A 60 -1.99 -7.43 5.63
CA ALA A 60 -1.42 -6.83 6.84
C ALA A 60 -2.52 -6.51 7.86
N GLU A 61 -2.27 -6.77 9.13
CA GLU A 61 -3.26 -6.58 10.20
C GLU A 61 -3.38 -5.12 10.62
N ASN A 62 -2.28 -4.37 10.48
CA ASN A 62 -2.18 -2.96 10.83
C ASN A 62 -1.13 -2.26 9.94
N GLU A 63 -1.07 -0.91 10.02
CA GLU A 63 -0.11 -0.11 9.26
C GLU A 63 1.34 -0.43 9.61
N ASP A 64 1.62 -0.71 10.88
CA ASP A 64 2.97 -1.00 11.35
C ASP A 64 3.51 -2.31 10.74
N GLN A 65 2.64 -3.32 10.51
CA GLN A 65 3.02 -4.51 9.73
C GLN A 65 3.34 -4.16 8.28
N PHE A 66 2.53 -3.34 7.64
CA PHE A 66 2.79 -2.86 6.29
C PHE A 66 4.10 -2.05 6.22
N ALA A 67 4.29 -1.11 7.14
CA ALA A 67 5.49 -0.31 7.27
C ALA A 67 6.74 -1.17 7.52
N SER A 68 6.61 -2.29 8.27
CA SER A 68 7.72 -3.20 8.54
C SER A 68 8.27 -3.85 7.27
N VAL A 69 7.40 -4.18 6.31
CA VAL A 69 7.82 -4.70 5.00
C VAL A 69 8.53 -3.62 4.19
N LEU A 70 7.99 -2.40 4.16
CA LEU A 70 8.66 -1.28 3.49
C LEU A 70 10.03 -1.00 4.11
N ALA A 71 10.16 -1.08 5.44
CA ALA A 71 11.43 -0.90 6.13
C ALA A 71 12.45 -1.99 5.75
N HIS A 72 12.00 -3.23 5.55
CA HIS A 72 12.82 -4.33 5.06
C HIS A 72 13.30 -4.07 3.62
N GLU A 73 12.41 -3.63 2.72
CA GLU A 73 12.76 -3.30 1.33
C GLU A 73 13.70 -2.09 1.24
N VAL A 74 13.44 -1.03 2.02
CA VAL A 74 14.34 0.13 2.13
C VAL A 74 15.73 -0.32 2.61
N ALA A 75 15.81 -1.24 3.58
CA ALA A 75 17.08 -1.79 4.04
C ALA A 75 17.82 -2.56 2.92
N HIS A 76 17.13 -3.33 2.08
CA HIS A 76 17.73 -3.98 0.91
C HIS A 76 18.36 -2.97 -0.05
N VAL A 77 17.74 -1.83 -0.27
CA VAL A 77 18.25 -0.76 -1.14
C VAL A 77 19.44 -0.06 -0.49
N THR A 78 19.30 0.42 0.76
CA THR A 78 20.36 1.18 1.46
C THR A 78 21.62 0.35 1.71
N GLN A 79 21.49 -0.96 1.89
CA GLN A 79 22.63 -1.88 2.02
C GLN A 79 23.15 -2.41 0.70
N HIS A 80 22.62 -1.96 -0.43
CA HIS A 80 23.03 -2.36 -1.77
C HIS A 80 23.04 -3.88 -1.97
N HIS A 81 22.05 -4.61 -1.40
CA HIS A 81 22.02 -6.07 -1.40
C HIS A 81 21.99 -6.66 -2.81
N ILE A 82 21.32 -5.99 -3.76
CA ILE A 82 21.31 -6.40 -5.16
C ILE A 82 22.72 -6.32 -5.74
N ALA A 83 23.42 -5.20 -5.60
CA ALA A 83 24.77 -5.03 -6.13
C ALA A 83 25.76 -6.02 -5.50
N ARG A 84 25.71 -6.18 -4.16
CA ARG A 84 26.53 -7.14 -3.42
C ARG A 84 26.23 -8.59 -3.79
N GLY A 85 24.96 -8.93 -4.06
CA GLY A 85 24.54 -10.25 -4.52
C GLY A 85 25.05 -10.55 -5.91
N ILE A 86 25.07 -9.55 -6.74
CA ILE A 86 25.63 -9.55 -8.08
C ILE A 86 27.14 -9.84 -8.08
N GLU A 87 27.90 -9.13 -7.24
CA GLU A 87 29.35 -9.35 -7.11
C GLU A 87 29.68 -10.76 -6.63
N LYS A 88 28.86 -11.33 -5.72
CA LYS A 88 29.02 -12.69 -5.22
C LYS A 88 28.70 -13.76 -6.30
N SER A 89 27.79 -13.46 -7.24
CA SER A 89 27.42 -14.39 -8.32
C SER A 89 28.31 -14.20 -9.53
N LYS A 90 29.39 -15.01 -9.64
CA LYS A 90 30.29 -15.03 -10.81
C LYS A 90 29.56 -15.55 -12.04
N GLY A 91 28.90 -14.71 -12.86
CA GLY A 91 28.26 -15.17 -14.10
C GLY A 91 27.71 -14.09 -15.02
N SER A 92 27.58 -14.41 -16.32
CA SER A 92 27.22 -13.53 -17.44
C SER A 92 25.80 -12.89 -17.39
N THR A 93 24.90 -13.40 -16.57
CA THR A 93 23.51 -12.92 -16.39
C THR A 93 23.45 -11.49 -15.86
N LEU A 94 24.54 -11.04 -15.29
CA LEU A 94 24.72 -9.78 -14.63
C LEU A 94 24.83 -8.59 -15.58
N LYS A 95 25.54 -8.78 -16.70
CA LYS A 95 25.70 -7.74 -17.72
C LYS A 95 24.36 -7.38 -18.35
N THR A 96 23.50 -8.37 -18.55
CA THR A 96 22.15 -8.17 -19.10
C THR A 96 21.27 -7.35 -18.14
N LEU A 97 21.37 -7.61 -16.83
CA LEU A 97 20.61 -6.88 -15.81
C LEU A 97 21.05 -5.42 -15.71
N ALA A 98 22.37 -5.18 -15.67
CA ALA A 98 22.91 -3.81 -15.66
C ALA A 98 22.52 -3.02 -16.91
N THR A 99 22.43 -3.68 -18.07
CA THR A 99 22.02 -3.04 -19.33
C THR A 99 20.55 -2.64 -19.32
N VAL A 100 19.68 -3.49 -18.74
CA VAL A 100 18.24 -3.19 -18.63
C VAL A 100 17.98 -2.03 -17.66
N ILE A 101 18.70 -1.99 -16.54
CA ILE A 101 18.61 -0.91 -15.55
C ILE A 101 19.11 0.42 -16.14
N ALA A 102 20.24 0.39 -16.87
CA ALA A 102 20.77 1.58 -17.54
C ALA A 102 19.83 2.10 -18.62
N ALA A 103 19.13 1.22 -19.35
CA ALA A 103 18.12 1.60 -20.33
C ALA A 103 16.88 2.21 -19.68
N ALA A 104 16.46 1.72 -18.51
CA ALA A 104 15.34 2.28 -17.74
C ALA A 104 15.65 3.70 -17.22
N ALA A 105 16.89 3.97 -16.85
CA ALA A 105 17.33 5.29 -16.36
C ALA A 105 17.37 6.38 -17.45
N LEU A 106 17.35 6.01 -18.73
CA LEU A 106 17.45 6.93 -19.86
C LEU A 106 16.10 7.30 -20.50
N GLY A 107 14.97 6.70 -20.05
CA GLY A 107 13.61 6.93 -20.59
C GLY A 107 12.77 7.90 -19.75
N GLY A 108 11.63 8.37 -20.30
CA GLY A 108 10.64 9.17 -19.56
C GLY A 108 9.91 8.35 -18.49
N GLN A 109 9.22 9.02 -17.52
CA GLN A 109 8.63 8.39 -16.35
C GLN A 109 7.74 7.16 -16.62
N ALA A 110 6.89 7.21 -17.65
CA ALA A 110 6.02 6.07 -18.03
C ALA A 110 6.81 4.90 -18.64
N ALA A 111 7.85 5.19 -19.43
CA ALA A 111 8.75 4.18 -20.00
C ALA A 111 9.64 3.55 -18.91
N GLN A 112 10.06 4.36 -17.93
CA GLN A 112 10.79 3.88 -16.76
C GLN A 112 9.93 2.91 -15.92
N ALA A 113 8.69 3.26 -15.63
CA ALA A 113 7.78 2.40 -14.88
C ALA A 113 7.50 1.06 -15.60
N ALA A 114 7.25 1.08 -16.90
CA ALA A 114 7.00 -0.13 -17.69
C ALA A 114 8.23 -1.03 -17.82
N LEU A 115 9.42 -0.44 -18.03
CA LEU A 115 10.69 -1.17 -18.08
C LEU A 115 11.10 -1.71 -16.71
N VAL A 116 10.86 -0.95 -15.63
CA VAL A 116 11.06 -1.38 -14.26
C VAL A 116 10.19 -2.59 -13.96
N TYR A 117 8.90 -2.58 -14.33
CA TYR A 117 7.99 -3.69 -14.09
C TYR A 117 8.38 -4.98 -14.85
N THR A 118 8.61 -4.90 -16.16
CA THR A 118 8.96 -6.08 -16.98
C THR A 118 10.32 -6.66 -16.59
N SER A 119 11.25 -5.81 -16.15
CA SER A 119 12.57 -6.23 -15.68
C SER A 119 12.53 -6.70 -14.23
N ALA A 120 11.73 -6.03 -13.37
CA ALA A 120 11.60 -6.33 -11.96
C ALA A 120 11.05 -7.74 -11.72
N SER A 121 9.99 -8.15 -12.41
CA SER A 121 9.47 -9.52 -12.28
C SER A 121 10.46 -10.61 -12.76
N ALA A 122 11.33 -10.29 -13.71
CA ALA A 122 12.41 -11.18 -14.16
C ALA A 122 13.58 -11.20 -13.16
N ILE A 123 13.86 -10.06 -12.52
CA ILE A 123 14.89 -9.90 -11.50
C ILE A 123 14.46 -10.61 -10.21
N GLU A 124 13.25 -10.36 -9.73
CA GLU A 124 12.66 -10.97 -8.55
C GLU A 124 12.73 -12.50 -8.59
N LYS A 125 12.34 -13.12 -9.69
CA LYS A 125 12.43 -14.58 -9.88
C LYS A 125 13.87 -15.14 -9.78
N ARG A 126 14.89 -14.29 -9.89
CA ARG A 126 16.30 -14.67 -9.87
C ARG A 126 17.05 -14.24 -8.61
N LEU A 127 16.56 -13.23 -7.90
CA LEU A 127 17.16 -12.73 -6.67
C LEU A 127 16.62 -13.50 -5.47
N ARG A 128 17.19 -14.66 -5.18
CA ARG A 128 17.17 -15.18 -3.81
C ARG A 128 18.25 -14.47 -3.02
N TYR A 129 17.84 -13.56 -2.17
CA TYR A 129 18.74 -12.96 -1.22
C TYR A 129 19.35 -14.03 -0.31
N GLY A 130 20.64 -13.95 -0.08
CA GLY A 130 21.29 -14.86 0.86
C GLY A 130 20.80 -14.61 2.28
N ARG A 131 20.75 -15.65 3.14
CA ARG A 131 20.29 -15.56 4.53
C ARG A 131 20.96 -14.44 5.34
N GLU A 132 22.20 -14.08 4.98
CA GLU A 132 22.93 -12.98 5.60
C GLU A 132 22.30 -11.62 5.27
N PHE A 133 21.90 -11.41 4.00
CA PHE A 133 21.25 -10.17 3.55
C PHE A 133 19.87 -10.01 4.16
N GLU A 134 19.13 -11.10 4.31
CA GLU A 134 17.83 -11.12 4.98
C GLU A 134 17.96 -10.67 6.45
N ARG A 135 18.92 -11.25 7.18
CA ARG A 135 19.18 -10.88 8.58
C ARG A 135 19.67 -9.44 8.74
N GLU A 136 20.45 -8.96 7.79
CA GLU A 136 20.91 -7.56 7.73
C GLU A 136 19.74 -6.63 7.46
N ALA A 137 18.86 -6.97 6.51
CA ALA A 137 17.66 -6.21 6.19
C ALA A 137 16.67 -6.18 7.36
N ASP A 138 16.43 -7.30 8.03
CA ASP A 138 15.60 -7.37 9.24
C ASP A 138 16.15 -6.45 10.34
N ALA A 139 17.47 -6.52 10.60
CA ALA A 139 18.10 -5.74 11.67
C ALA A 139 18.09 -4.23 11.41
N ILE A 140 18.28 -3.82 10.16
CA ILE A 140 18.27 -2.41 9.74
C ILE A 140 16.85 -1.92 9.62
N GLY A 141 15.96 -2.75 9.05
CA GLY A 141 14.53 -2.45 8.93
C GLY A 141 13.87 -2.19 10.28
N ILE A 142 14.13 -3.03 11.30
CA ILE A 142 13.64 -2.82 12.67
C ILE A 142 14.08 -1.46 13.22
N ARG A 143 15.33 -1.04 12.98
CA ARG A 143 15.81 0.28 13.43
C ARG A 143 15.10 1.43 12.72
N SER A 144 14.94 1.33 11.41
CA SER A 144 14.24 2.35 10.61
C SER A 144 12.77 2.43 11.00
N LEU A 145 12.12 1.28 11.23
CA LEU A 145 10.73 1.18 11.68
C LEU A 145 10.54 1.93 13.01
N TYR A 146 11.38 1.64 14.00
CA TYR A 146 11.37 2.34 15.30
C TYR A 146 11.64 3.84 15.15
N ALA A 147 12.67 4.21 14.37
CA ALA A 147 13.02 5.62 14.15
C ALA A 147 11.92 6.40 13.42
N ALA A 148 11.13 5.72 12.58
CA ALA A 148 9.94 6.28 11.94
C ALA A 148 8.72 6.37 12.88
N GLY A 149 8.83 5.89 14.13
CA GLY A 149 7.76 5.95 15.13
C GLY A 149 6.71 4.84 14.99
N TYR A 150 7.04 3.74 14.30
CA TYR A 150 6.24 2.52 14.24
C TYR A 150 6.72 1.50 15.28
N SER A 151 5.82 0.58 15.67
CA SER A 151 6.18 -0.49 16.59
C SER A 151 7.16 -1.48 15.95
N PRO A 152 8.37 -1.67 16.51
CA PRO A 152 9.33 -2.63 15.98
C PRO A 152 8.85 -4.08 16.08
N ASP A 153 7.92 -4.39 17.01
CA ASP A 153 7.34 -5.72 17.21
C ASP A 153 6.47 -6.19 16.05
N GLU A 154 6.07 -5.25 15.18
CA GLU A 154 5.23 -5.58 14.04
C GLU A 154 6.00 -6.21 12.87
N MET A 155 7.34 -6.15 12.85
CA MET A 155 8.11 -6.96 11.91
C MET A 155 8.04 -8.46 12.23
N PRO A 156 8.36 -8.95 13.43
CA PRO A 156 8.05 -10.34 13.77
C PRO A 156 6.54 -10.63 13.80
N GLY A 157 5.68 -9.63 14.03
CA GLY A 157 4.23 -9.71 13.86
C GLY A 157 3.86 -10.12 12.45
N PHE A 158 4.34 -9.42 11.45
CA PHE A 158 4.10 -9.73 10.04
C PHE A 158 4.64 -11.11 9.64
N PHE A 159 5.78 -11.54 10.17
CA PHE A 159 6.27 -12.89 9.94
C PHE A 159 5.30 -13.97 10.43
N ARG A 160 4.62 -13.76 11.56
CA ARG A 160 3.54 -14.64 12.04
C ARG A 160 2.33 -14.61 11.11
N THR A 161 1.96 -13.45 10.59
CA THR A 161 0.90 -13.31 9.57
C THR A 161 1.22 -14.11 8.31
N LEU A 162 2.44 -14.00 7.78
CA LEU A 162 2.91 -14.80 6.64
C LEU A 162 2.87 -16.32 6.90
N GLN A 163 3.22 -16.75 8.12
CA GLN A 163 3.14 -18.18 8.51
C GLN A 163 1.70 -18.68 8.54
N ARG A 164 0.76 -17.88 9.10
CA ARG A 164 -0.66 -18.24 9.11
C ARG A 164 -1.20 -18.35 7.70
N TRP A 165 -0.92 -17.36 6.86
CA TRP A 165 -1.33 -17.34 5.47
C TRP A 165 -0.83 -18.57 4.70
N SER A 166 0.44 -18.95 4.87
CA SER A 166 1.05 -20.12 4.22
C SER A 166 0.41 -21.46 4.64
N ARG A 167 -0.24 -21.51 5.81
CA ARG A 167 -0.93 -22.72 6.29
C ARG A 167 -2.36 -22.84 5.79
N ILE A 168 -3.02 -21.72 5.49
CA ILE A 168 -4.44 -21.67 5.16
C ILE A 168 -4.67 -21.81 3.65
N LYS A 169 -3.81 -21.21 2.84
CA LYS A 169 -3.98 -21.26 1.38
C LYS A 169 -3.24 -22.47 0.77
N GLU A 170 -4.02 -23.32 0.10
CA GLU A 170 -3.52 -24.48 -0.68
C GLU A 170 -2.58 -24.07 -1.85
N SER A 171 -2.60 -22.81 -2.26
CA SER A 171 -1.80 -22.26 -3.36
C SER A 171 -0.28 -22.17 -3.06
N GLY A 172 0.16 -22.57 -1.87
CA GLY A 172 1.58 -22.56 -1.49
C GLY A 172 2.02 -21.27 -0.80
N ALA A 173 3.34 -21.14 -0.58
CA ALA A 173 3.91 -19.99 0.12
C ALA A 173 3.69 -18.68 -0.67
N PRO A 174 3.44 -17.53 0.03
CA PRO A 174 3.39 -16.21 -0.58
C PRO A 174 4.58 -15.95 -1.50
N GLU A 175 4.38 -15.17 -2.56
CA GLU A 175 5.46 -14.82 -3.50
C GLU A 175 6.61 -14.12 -2.77
N PHE A 176 6.32 -13.27 -1.80
CA PHE A 176 7.29 -12.66 -0.89
C PHE A 176 8.26 -13.68 -0.28
N LEU A 177 7.78 -14.85 0.15
CA LEU A 177 8.63 -15.87 0.75
C LEU A 177 9.53 -16.62 -0.25
N ARG A 178 9.33 -16.42 -1.55
CA ARG A 178 10.20 -16.98 -2.59
C ARG A 178 11.48 -16.18 -2.77
N SER A 179 11.38 -14.85 -2.67
CA SER A 179 12.53 -13.93 -2.68
C SER A 179 13.14 -13.77 -1.30
N HIS A 180 12.30 -13.73 -0.25
CA HIS A 180 12.64 -13.51 1.17
C HIS A 180 12.30 -14.73 2.03
N PRO A 181 13.09 -15.81 2.00
CA PRO A 181 12.77 -17.04 2.73
C PRO A 181 12.70 -16.81 4.24
N LEU A 182 11.53 -17.09 4.81
CA LEU A 182 11.29 -16.98 6.25
C LEU A 182 11.75 -18.26 6.95
N THR A 183 12.72 -18.14 7.85
CA THR A 183 13.22 -19.23 8.66
C THR A 183 12.84 -19.00 10.12
N VAL A 184 12.77 -20.08 10.89
CA VAL A 184 12.52 -19.99 12.36
C VAL A 184 13.54 -19.08 13.03
N SER A 185 14.81 -19.10 12.57
CA SER A 185 15.85 -18.23 13.12
C SER A 185 15.59 -16.75 12.85
N ARG A 186 15.07 -16.36 11.64
CA ARG A 186 14.73 -14.96 11.35
C ARG A 186 13.64 -14.45 12.28
N ILE A 187 12.60 -15.26 12.51
CA ILE A 187 11.50 -14.90 13.42
C ILE A 187 12.03 -14.70 14.84
N SER A 188 12.81 -15.67 15.36
CA SER A 188 13.35 -15.59 16.71
C SER A 188 14.35 -14.47 16.89
N GLU A 189 15.24 -14.24 15.90
CA GLU A 189 16.23 -13.18 15.93
C GLU A 189 15.57 -11.80 15.85
N SER A 190 14.54 -11.61 15.01
CA SER A 190 13.78 -10.37 14.92
C SER A 190 13.05 -10.09 16.22
N ALA A 191 12.37 -11.09 16.82
CA ALA A 191 11.70 -10.93 18.10
C ALA A 191 12.69 -10.56 19.23
N ALA A 192 13.83 -11.25 19.32
CA ALA A 192 14.85 -10.93 20.33
C ALA A 192 15.49 -9.52 20.12
N ARG A 193 15.48 -9.01 18.90
CA ARG A 193 15.96 -7.64 18.63
C ARG A 193 14.98 -6.59 19.11
N THR A 194 13.67 -6.84 18.94
CA THR A 194 12.64 -5.88 19.35
C THR A 194 12.56 -5.73 20.86
N GLU A 195 12.91 -6.76 21.65
CA GLU A 195 13.01 -6.67 23.11
C GLU A 195 13.97 -5.57 23.61
N ASN A 196 14.90 -5.08 22.77
CA ASN A 196 15.81 -4.00 23.13
C ASN A 196 15.24 -2.60 22.89
N TYR A 197 14.01 -2.49 22.37
CA TYR A 197 13.34 -1.22 22.15
C TYR A 197 12.26 -0.99 23.21
N PRO A 198 11.97 0.27 23.55
CA PRO A 198 10.79 0.58 24.35
C PRO A 198 9.51 0.15 23.66
N ASP A 199 8.48 -0.17 24.43
CA ASP A 199 7.14 -0.39 23.88
C ASP A 199 6.66 0.84 23.11
N VAL A 200 6.31 0.66 21.87
CA VAL A 200 5.75 1.68 20.98
C VAL A 200 4.32 1.26 20.66
N PRO A 201 3.32 2.10 20.97
CA PRO A 201 1.95 1.81 20.57
C PRO A 201 1.86 1.79 19.04
N LEU A 202 0.89 1.05 18.51
CA LEU A 202 0.60 1.07 17.07
C LEU A 202 0.32 2.51 16.60
N ALA A 203 0.77 2.83 15.40
CA ALA A 203 0.43 4.08 14.73
C ALA A 203 -1.10 4.25 14.62
N ASP A 204 -1.56 5.47 14.35
CA ASP A 204 -2.98 5.70 14.05
C ASP A 204 -3.39 4.89 12.82
N GLN A 205 -4.34 3.99 13.00
CA GLN A 205 -4.79 3.04 11.97
C GLN A 205 -5.86 3.62 11.05
N THR A 206 -6.25 4.88 11.20
CA THR A 206 -7.39 5.47 10.48
C THR A 206 -7.18 5.44 8.98
N ASN A 207 -6.04 5.97 8.51
CA ASN A 207 -5.71 5.97 7.08
C ASN A 207 -5.49 4.56 6.53
N PHE A 208 -4.81 3.70 7.27
CA PHE A 208 -4.59 2.30 6.86
C PHE A 208 -5.91 1.57 6.62
N LYS A 209 -6.83 1.67 7.57
CA LYS A 209 -8.17 1.06 7.48
C LYS A 209 -8.99 1.64 6.32
N TYR A 210 -8.93 2.96 6.13
CA TYR A 210 -9.57 3.63 4.99
C TYR A 210 -9.04 3.08 3.65
N ILE A 211 -7.72 3.04 3.48
CA ILE A 211 -7.07 2.54 2.25
C ILE A 211 -7.38 1.07 2.01
N LYS A 212 -7.33 0.26 3.07
CA LYS A 212 -7.68 -1.17 3.00
C LYS A 212 -9.14 -1.39 2.58
N ALA A 213 -10.06 -0.61 3.13
CA ALA A 213 -11.47 -0.62 2.77
C ALA A 213 -11.68 -0.21 1.30
N LYS A 214 -11.01 0.84 0.84
CA LYS A 214 -11.04 1.29 -0.56
C LYS A 214 -10.50 0.21 -1.51
N LEU A 215 -9.36 -0.40 -1.20
CA LEU A 215 -8.79 -1.50 -1.98
C LEU A 215 -9.74 -2.71 -2.05
N ARG A 216 -10.33 -3.12 -0.92
CA ARG A 216 -11.31 -4.19 -0.86
C ARG A 216 -12.46 -3.93 -1.83
N ALA A 217 -13.04 -2.74 -1.76
CA ALA A 217 -14.15 -2.36 -2.62
C ALA A 217 -13.75 -2.24 -4.09
N MET A 218 -12.59 -1.66 -4.41
CA MET A 218 -12.12 -1.48 -5.79
C MET A 218 -11.90 -2.81 -6.51
N TYR A 219 -11.44 -3.82 -5.80
CA TYR A 219 -11.03 -5.11 -6.40
C TYR A 219 -12.00 -6.25 -6.18
N ALA A 220 -13.15 -6.01 -5.58
CA ALA A 220 -14.23 -6.99 -5.52
C ALA A 220 -14.66 -7.39 -6.94
N GLU A 221 -14.43 -8.65 -7.31
CA GLU A 221 -14.77 -9.17 -8.64
C GLU A 221 -16.25 -9.55 -8.75
N ASN A 222 -16.82 -10.06 -7.66
CA ASN A 222 -18.22 -10.45 -7.57
C ASN A 222 -18.97 -9.53 -6.60
N ILE A 223 -19.51 -8.42 -7.13
CA ILE A 223 -20.20 -7.40 -6.33
C ILE A 223 -21.35 -7.96 -5.50
N PRO A 224 -22.26 -8.82 -6.03
CA PRO A 224 -23.32 -9.42 -5.22
C PRO A 224 -22.80 -10.27 -4.06
N ALA A 225 -21.76 -11.06 -4.28
CA ALA A 225 -21.17 -11.90 -3.23
C ALA A 225 -20.47 -11.05 -2.16
N GLU A 226 -19.73 -10.03 -2.58
CA GLU A 226 -19.04 -9.11 -1.66
C GLU A 226 -20.03 -8.30 -0.84
N LEU A 227 -21.13 -7.86 -1.47
CA LEU A 227 -22.22 -7.16 -0.77
C LEU A 227 -22.82 -8.03 0.33
N ALA A 228 -23.17 -9.28 0.02
CA ALA A 228 -23.70 -10.22 0.99
C ALA A 228 -22.70 -10.52 2.14
N LEU A 229 -21.42 -10.61 1.80
CA LEU A 229 -20.36 -10.82 2.80
C LEU A 229 -20.26 -9.64 3.76
N ILE A 230 -20.20 -8.41 3.25
CA ILE A 230 -20.12 -7.20 4.08
C ILE A 230 -21.40 -7.04 4.94
N GLU A 231 -22.58 -7.31 4.37
CA GLU A 231 -23.83 -7.29 5.12
C GLU A 231 -23.83 -8.30 6.29
N SER A 232 -23.27 -9.49 6.07
CA SER A 232 -23.08 -10.47 7.15
C SER A 232 -22.07 -9.99 8.20
N GLU A 233 -20.93 -9.45 7.76
CA GLU A 233 -19.92 -8.91 8.68
C GLU A 233 -20.49 -7.78 9.54
N ILE A 234 -21.30 -6.88 8.98
CA ILE A 234 -22.00 -5.81 9.70
C ILE A 234 -23.00 -6.40 10.70
N ALA A 235 -23.77 -7.41 10.30
CA ALA A 235 -24.76 -8.06 11.17
C ALA A 235 -24.13 -8.82 12.35
N ASP A 236 -22.90 -9.29 12.19
CA ASP A 236 -22.15 -10.02 13.22
C ASP A 236 -21.44 -9.08 14.22
N THR A 237 -21.47 -7.76 14.02
CA THR A 237 -20.94 -6.80 14.98
C THR A 237 -21.89 -6.66 16.17
N GLU A 238 -21.37 -6.77 17.39
CA GLU A 238 -22.14 -6.59 18.64
C GLU A 238 -22.53 -5.11 18.85
N ASP A 239 -21.68 -4.21 18.42
CA ASP A 239 -21.81 -2.74 18.47
C ASP A 239 -22.02 -2.16 17.07
N ALA A 240 -21.93 -0.84 16.97
CA ALA A 240 -21.95 -0.16 15.66
C ALA A 240 -20.79 -0.65 14.79
N ALA A 241 -21.08 -1.01 13.54
CA ALA A 241 -20.05 -1.49 12.59
C ALA A 241 -18.92 -0.45 12.43
N PRO A 242 -17.64 -0.91 12.38
CA PRO A 242 -16.49 -0.03 12.22
C PRO A 242 -16.57 0.84 10.97
N ALA A 243 -15.98 2.04 11.03
CA ALA A 243 -16.05 3.02 9.94
C ALA A 243 -15.45 2.49 8.62
N ASP A 244 -14.39 1.72 8.67
CA ASP A 244 -13.76 1.07 7.52
C ASP A 244 -14.67 0.01 6.87
N LEU A 245 -15.39 -0.78 7.66
CA LEU A 245 -16.36 -1.73 7.15
C LEU A 245 -17.55 -1.02 6.50
N ARG A 246 -18.08 0.03 7.13
CA ARG A 246 -19.16 0.87 6.58
C ARG A 246 -18.71 1.60 5.31
N PHE A 247 -17.47 2.04 5.25
CA PHE A 247 -16.90 2.66 4.05
C PHE A 247 -16.79 1.65 2.90
N SER A 248 -16.28 0.44 3.16
CA SER A 248 -16.30 -0.63 2.16
C SER A 248 -17.71 -0.90 1.65
N TYR A 249 -18.68 -0.96 2.56
CA TYR A 249 -20.09 -1.16 2.22
C TYR A 249 -20.64 -0.08 1.31
N ALA A 250 -20.38 1.20 1.64
CA ALA A 250 -20.79 2.33 0.81
C ALA A 250 -20.22 2.24 -0.62
N LEU A 251 -18.94 1.92 -0.77
CA LEU A 251 -18.31 1.78 -2.09
C LEU A 251 -18.84 0.57 -2.87
N ILE A 252 -19.13 -0.56 -2.21
CA ILE A 252 -19.74 -1.72 -2.85
C ILE A 252 -21.19 -1.46 -3.24
N LEU A 253 -21.96 -0.74 -2.41
CA LEU A 253 -23.31 -0.27 -2.77
C LEU A 253 -23.28 0.64 -4.00
N MET A 254 -22.33 1.57 -4.10
CA MET A 254 -22.13 2.41 -5.27
C MET A 254 -21.87 1.55 -6.51
N ARG A 255 -20.96 0.58 -6.45
CA ARG A 255 -20.67 -0.36 -7.54
C ARG A 255 -21.84 -1.29 -7.89
N ALA A 256 -22.75 -1.52 -6.94
CA ALA A 256 -24.02 -2.24 -7.14
C ALA A 256 -25.14 -1.33 -7.70
N ASN A 257 -24.86 -0.07 -8.02
CA ASN A 257 -25.82 0.98 -8.42
C ASN A 257 -26.93 1.26 -7.37
N LYS A 258 -26.66 0.95 -6.09
CA LYS A 258 -27.54 1.24 -4.96
C LYS A 258 -27.21 2.61 -4.35
N TYR A 259 -27.28 3.65 -5.16
CA TYR A 259 -26.77 4.99 -4.83
C TYR A 259 -27.40 5.61 -3.58
N ASP A 260 -28.73 5.43 -3.36
CA ASP A 260 -29.38 6.01 -2.18
C ASP A 260 -28.86 5.40 -0.87
N GLN A 261 -28.60 4.09 -0.88
CA GLN A 261 -28.02 3.42 0.27
C GLN A 261 -26.55 3.86 0.48
N ALA A 262 -25.77 3.96 -0.60
CA ALA A 262 -24.40 4.47 -0.55
C ALA A 262 -24.31 5.89 0.02
N ARG A 263 -25.22 6.79 -0.40
CA ARG A 263 -25.35 8.16 0.16
C ARG A 263 -25.58 8.15 1.66
N SER A 264 -26.50 7.28 2.12
CA SER A 264 -26.81 7.19 3.55
C SER A 264 -25.57 6.77 4.36
N GLU A 265 -24.84 5.76 3.90
CA GLU A 265 -23.63 5.30 4.59
C GLU A 265 -22.54 6.38 4.64
N ILE A 266 -22.29 7.07 3.51
CA ILE A 266 -21.29 8.15 3.46
C ILE A 266 -21.74 9.36 4.30
N ALA A 267 -23.03 9.68 4.33
CA ALA A 267 -23.54 10.78 5.16
C ALA A 267 -23.32 10.51 6.66
N ASP A 268 -23.55 9.27 7.11
CA ASP A 268 -23.30 8.87 8.49
C ASP A 268 -21.78 8.88 8.83
N LEU A 269 -20.93 8.49 7.90
CA LEU A 269 -19.47 8.58 8.06
C LEU A 269 -19.03 10.05 8.15
N LEU A 270 -19.54 10.91 7.29
CA LEU A 270 -19.23 12.35 7.31
C LEU A 270 -19.80 13.05 8.55
N TYR A 271 -20.92 12.57 9.12
CA TYR A 271 -21.39 13.07 10.39
C TYR A 271 -20.40 12.76 11.54
N GLN A 272 -19.78 11.60 11.52
CA GLN A 272 -18.78 11.21 12.52
C GLN A 272 -17.39 11.83 12.23
N PHE A 273 -17.02 11.95 10.97
CA PHE A 273 -15.70 12.41 10.49
C PHE A 273 -15.85 13.55 9.47
N PRO A 274 -16.34 14.73 9.86
CA PRO A 274 -16.72 15.82 8.94
C PRO A 274 -15.55 16.37 8.12
N GLU A 275 -14.31 16.22 8.61
CA GLU A 275 -13.12 16.73 7.94
C GLU A 275 -12.36 15.66 7.11
N HIS A 276 -12.87 14.43 7.05
CA HIS A 276 -12.19 13.35 6.31
C HIS A 276 -12.36 13.53 4.80
N VAL A 277 -11.28 13.94 4.13
CA VAL A 277 -11.28 14.29 2.70
C VAL A 277 -11.67 13.09 1.83
N GLY A 278 -11.16 11.90 2.11
CA GLY A 278 -11.50 10.70 1.35
C GLY A 278 -13.00 10.38 1.37
N TYR A 279 -13.70 10.58 2.49
CA TYR A 279 -15.17 10.40 2.54
C TYR A 279 -15.90 11.49 1.73
N LYS A 280 -15.39 12.73 1.72
CA LYS A 280 -15.93 13.82 0.87
C LYS A 280 -15.73 13.52 -0.62
N LEU A 281 -14.57 12.96 -1.00
CA LEU A 281 -14.31 12.51 -2.37
C LEU A 281 -15.25 11.37 -2.77
N ALA A 282 -15.40 10.35 -1.92
CA ALA A 282 -16.32 9.25 -2.17
C ALA A 282 -17.79 9.70 -2.26
N GLN A 283 -18.21 10.72 -1.48
CA GLN A 283 -19.53 11.33 -1.62
C GLN A 283 -19.73 11.90 -3.03
N SER A 284 -18.72 12.60 -3.54
CA SER A 284 -18.79 13.17 -4.89
C SER A 284 -18.79 12.09 -5.97
N ASP A 285 -18.00 11.03 -5.80
CA ASP A 285 -17.96 9.91 -6.73
C ASP A 285 -19.32 9.20 -6.84
N ILE A 286 -20.03 9.02 -5.72
CA ILE A 286 -21.39 8.47 -5.72
C ILE A 286 -22.33 9.33 -6.57
N GLU A 287 -22.23 10.64 -6.50
CA GLU A 287 -23.07 11.54 -7.30
C GLU A 287 -22.69 11.47 -8.79
N LEU A 288 -21.40 11.44 -9.11
CA LEU A 288 -20.93 11.31 -10.49
C LEU A 288 -21.38 10.00 -11.12
N GLU A 289 -21.24 8.88 -10.41
CA GLU A 289 -21.70 7.56 -10.85
C GLU A 289 -23.22 7.48 -10.97
N ALA A 290 -23.95 8.18 -10.10
CA ALA A 290 -25.41 8.34 -10.19
C ALA A 290 -25.86 9.33 -11.29
N GLN A 291 -24.93 9.86 -12.10
CA GLN A 291 -25.15 10.88 -13.14
C GLN A 291 -25.71 12.21 -12.59
N GLN A 292 -25.55 12.47 -11.30
CA GLN A 292 -25.89 13.76 -10.67
C GLN A 292 -24.68 14.71 -10.76
N TYR A 293 -24.24 14.96 -11.98
CA TYR A 293 -22.97 15.66 -12.27
C TYR A 293 -22.85 17.03 -11.62
N ASP A 294 -23.93 17.85 -11.65
CA ASP A 294 -23.91 19.19 -11.04
C ASP A 294 -23.63 19.11 -9.54
N LEU A 295 -24.22 18.12 -8.87
CA LEU A 295 -24.05 17.92 -7.43
C LEU A 295 -22.63 17.42 -7.11
N GLY A 296 -22.14 16.41 -7.84
CA GLY A 296 -20.80 15.87 -7.65
C GLY A 296 -19.71 16.95 -7.86
N ILE A 297 -19.82 17.73 -8.96
CA ILE A 297 -18.90 18.84 -9.22
C ILE A 297 -18.96 19.91 -8.13
N ALA A 298 -20.17 20.26 -7.65
CA ALA A 298 -20.32 21.25 -6.58
C ALA A 298 -19.68 20.78 -5.26
N GLN A 299 -19.82 19.49 -4.92
CA GLN A 299 -19.17 18.87 -3.76
C GLN A 299 -17.64 18.91 -3.90
N LEU A 300 -17.07 18.52 -5.05
CA LEU A 300 -15.63 18.59 -5.30
C LEU A 300 -15.10 20.02 -5.22
N ALA A 301 -15.83 21.00 -5.78
CA ALA A 301 -15.49 22.42 -5.67
C ALA A 301 -15.47 22.89 -4.21
N ALA A 302 -16.40 22.42 -3.39
CA ALA A 302 -16.46 22.75 -1.97
C ALA A 302 -15.26 22.13 -1.20
N VAL A 303 -14.88 20.89 -1.50
CA VAL A 303 -13.68 20.25 -0.93
C VAL A 303 -12.42 21.03 -1.29
N ARG A 304 -12.28 21.39 -2.59
CA ARG A 304 -11.16 22.17 -3.11
C ARG A 304 -10.99 23.53 -2.44
N GLN A 305 -12.08 24.24 -2.20
CA GLN A 305 -12.07 25.58 -1.58
C GLN A 305 -11.82 25.54 -0.07
N ASN A 306 -12.18 24.46 0.59
CA ASN A 306 -12.17 24.33 2.05
C ASN A 306 -11.31 23.13 2.51
N LEU A 307 -10.20 22.85 1.80
CA LEU A 307 -9.30 21.75 2.18
C LEU A 307 -8.60 22.10 3.50
N PRO A 308 -8.79 21.31 4.57
CA PRO A 308 -8.12 21.57 5.85
C PRO A 308 -6.60 21.44 5.73
N GLU A 309 -5.85 22.23 6.49
CA GLU A 309 -4.38 22.26 6.45
C GLU A 309 -3.75 20.87 6.65
N GLN A 310 -4.30 20.09 7.55
CA GLN A 310 -3.88 18.70 7.80
C GLN A 310 -4.04 17.77 6.60
N TRP A 311 -4.83 18.13 5.59
CA TRP A 311 -5.08 17.41 4.35
C TRP A 311 -4.44 18.10 3.12
N SER A 312 -3.53 19.06 3.32
CA SER A 312 -2.89 19.81 2.23
C SER A 312 -2.19 18.91 1.21
N HIS A 313 -1.67 17.76 1.64
CA HIS A 313 -1.10 16.74 0.77
C HIS A 313 -2.10 16.14 -0.24
N TYR A 314 -3.41 16.29 -0.02
CA TYR A 314 -4.47 15.89 -0.96
C TYR A 314 -4.81 16.95 -2.02
N GLU A 315 -4.20 18.13 -2.02
CA GLU A 315 -4.55 19.24 -2.93
C GLU A 315 -4.54 18.80 -4.40
N GLN A 316 -3.45 18.17 -4.84
CA GLN A 316 -3.32 17.66 -6.21
C GLN A 316 -4.36 16.58 -6.55
N THR A 317 -4.70 15.74 -5.58
CA THR A 317 -5.71 14.71 -5.74
C THR A 317 -7.09 15.32 -5.91
N VAL A 318 -7.46 16.28 -5.06
CA VAL A 318 -8.74 16.99 -5.16
C VAL A 318 -8.85 17.74 -6.51
N ASP A 319 -7.78 18.39 -6.94
CA ASP A 319 -7.71 19.05 -8.25
C ASP A 319 -7.89 18.06 -9.41
N LEU A 320 -7.31 16.87 -9.32
CA LEU A 320 -7.46 15.82 -10.32
C LEU A 320 -8.89 15.29 -10.36
N TYR A 321 -9.51 15.00 -9.21
CA TYR A 321 -10.91 14.57 -9.15
C TYR A 321 -11.84 15.63 -9.74
N TYR A 322 -11.64 16.89 -9.37
CA TYR A 322 -12.43 18.00 -9.90
C TYR A 322 -12.27 18.15 -11.41
N SER A 323 -11.04 18.11 -11.92
CA SER A 323 -10.76 18.21 -13.34
C SER A 323 -11.35 17.04 -14.14
N ASN A 324 -11.24 15.82 -13.64
CA ASN A 324 -11.84 14.63 -14.25
C ASN A 324 -13.37 14.75 -14.31
N ALA A 325 -14.01 15.23 -13.25
CA ALA A 325 -15.46 15.45 -13.24
C ALA A 325 -15.90 16.48 -14.28
N LEU A 326 -15.14 17.56 -14.48
CA LEU A 326 -15.41 18.55 -15.55
C LEU A 326 -15.26 17.91 -16.94
N VAL A 327 -14.23 17.09 -17.16
CA VAL A 327 -14.02 16.40 -18.45
C VAL A 327 -15.18 15.46 -18.75
N LEU A 328 -15.63 14.66 -17.77
CA LEU A 328 -16.77 13.75 -17.93
C LEU A 328 -18.06 14.46 -18.36
N THR A 329 -18.20 15.73 -18.02
CA THR A 329 -19.40 16.53 -18.33
C THR A 329 -19.23 17.49 -19.49
N GLU A 330 -18.07 17.45 -20.18
CA GLU A 330 -17.69 18.42 -21.24
C GLU A 330 -17.76 19.89 -20.78
N ARG A 331 -17.53 20.12 -19.49
CA ARG A 331 -17.57 21.46 -18.85
C ARG A 331 -16.13 21.94 -18.60
N PHE A 332 -15.53 22.53 -19.63
CA PHE A 332 -14.18 23.14 -19.53
C PHE A 332 -14.28 24.62 -19.20
#